data_0e568ca530239072d24e490f7c13d5b0
#
_entry.id   0e568ca530239072d24e490f7c13d5b0
#
_cell.length_a   1.000
_cell.length_b   1.000
_cell.length_c   1.000
_cell.angle_alpha   90.00
_cell.angle_beta   90.00
_cell.angle_gamma   90.00
#
_symmetry.space_group_name_H-M   'P 1'
#
loop_
_entity.id
_entity.type
_entity.pdbx_description
1 polymer ?
#
loop_
_entity_poly.entity_id
_entity_poly.type
_entity_poly.pdbx_seq_one_letter_code
_entity_poly.pdbx_strand_id
1 'polypeptide(L)'
;MSVKRTFSAIMVGTCCLMANAQEINMPIIQTKYTADPAPYVHNDTIYLYTTHDEDNSEGFNMQDWLLYTSTDMVNWQDHGAVASLKDFKWYKGNNGAWAEQVIERNGKWYMYCPIHGNGIGVLVADSPYGPFKDPLGKPIVWQHEHWNDIDPSVMIDDDGQAYMYWGNPDLYYVKLNEDMISYSGEIVKMPKIQDYQEGPWIYKRNGKYYLAFASTCCPEGIGYAMSDKPTGPWEYKGHIMDHTPRTRGNHPGIIDYKGKSYCFGLCYDIFRLETGRHAERRSAVAAEMHYNEDGTIQMLPYFQDCKLEQIEPLNPYRKVEAETIAWGYGLKTMPRRGHDTHATNQTVYDIDQDEFILIKGVDFGKGAKAFKASASVHLMGGSIELHLDSKSGPMIGKLKVGNTKGEYKELSTSVKNAKGVHDLYLVFKGGDFQQRNLFYLDWWEFSK
;
A
#
# COMPACT_ATOMS: atom_id res chain seq x y z
N MET A 1 -26.97 4.78 53.79
CA MET A 1 -27.36 5.42 52.54
C MET A 1 -26.37 5.01 51.45
N SER A 2 -26.81 4.12 50.58
CA SER A 2 -25.99 3.53 49.50
C SER A 2 -26.24 4.30 48.21
N VAL A 3 -25.20 4.90 47.65
CA VAL A 3 -25.27 5.60 46.37
C VAL A 3 -24.92 4.58 45.25
N LYS A 4 -25.92 4.13 44.55
CA LYS A 4 -25.75 3.35 43.29
C LYS A 4 -25.24 4.29 42.21
N ARG A 5 -24.02 4.09 41.73
CA ARG A 5 -23.52 4.72 40.50
C ARG A 5 -24.02 3.92 39.31
N THR A 6 -24.92 4.53 38.56
CA THR A 6 -25.40 4.01 37.27
C THR A 6 -24.33 4.33 36.20
N PHE A 7 -23.70 3.31 35.66
CA PHE A 7 -22.91 3.45 34.44
C PHE A 7 -23.90 3.39 33.26
N SER A 8 -24.16 4.53 32.64
CA SER A 8 -24.80 4.58 31.34
C SER A 8 -23.72 4.29 30.27
N ALA A 9 -23.82 3.15 29.67
CA ALA A 9 -23.05 2.82 28.46
C ALA A 9 -23.58 3.69 27.30
N ILE A 10 -22.78 4.67 26.86
CA ILE A 10 -23.00 5.32 25.57
C ILE A 10 -22.35 4.43 24.53
N MET A 11 -23.10 3.48 23.99
CA MET A 11 -22.77 2.67 22.85
C MET A 11 -23.81 2.96 21.76
N VAL A 12 -23.74 4.16 21.19
CA VAL A 12 -24.56 4.51 20.01
C VAL A 12 -23.70 5.48 19.17
N GLY A 13 -23.23 5.05 18.05
CA GLY A 13 -22.63 5.96 17.06
C GLY A 13 -21.79 5.34 15.94
N THR A 14 -21.30 4.13 16.10
CA THR A 14 -20.34 3.59 15.14
C THR A 14 -21.00 2.77 14.00
N CYS A 15 -22.24 2.35 14.14
CA CYS A 15 -22.87 1.44 13.16
C CYS A 15 -23.47 2.14 11.92
N CYS A 16 -23.73 3.47 11.98
CA CYS A 16 -24.40 4.16 10.86
C CYS A 16 -23.42 4.70 9.80
N LEU A 17 -22.14 4.88 10.14
CA LEU A 17 -21.15 5.36 9.17
C LEU A 17 -20.64 4.26 8.22
N MET A 18 -20.75 2.99 8.64
CA MET A 18 -20.23 1.87 7.84
C MET A 18 -21.15 1.47 6.66
N ALA A 19 -22.44 1.78 6.70
CA ALA A 19 -23.39 1.42 5.63
C ALA A 19 -23.24 2.29 4.36
N ASN A 20 -22.65 3.51 4.50
CA ASN A 20 -22.41 4.41 3.37
C ASN A 20 -20.94 4.41 2.90
N ALA A 21 -20.06 3.64 3.53
CA ALA A 21 -18.63 3.59 3.22
C ALA A 21 -18.31 2.93 1.86
N GLN A 22 -19.28 2.27 1.23
CA GLN A 22 -19.09 1.57 -0.06
C GLN A 22 -18.96 2.51 -1.28
N GLU A 23 -19.27 3.79 -1.15
CA GLU A 23 -19.14 4.77 -2.25
C GLU A 23 -17.90 5.67 -2.16
N ILE A 24 -17.13 5.58 -1.08
CA ILE A 24 -15.96 6.42 -0.85
C ILE A 24 -14.70 5.63 -1.24
N ASN A 25 -13.73 6.31 -1.85
CA ASN A 25 -12.40 5.73 -2.07
C ASN A 25 -11.70 5.59 -0.72
N MET A 26 -11.87 4.44 -0.09
CA MET A 26 -11.24 4.12 1.18
C MET A 26 -9.75 3.86 0.96
N PRO A 27 -8.91 3.94 2.01
CA PRO A 27 -7.53 3.51 1.92
C PRO A 27 -7.43 2.11 1.30
N ILE A 28 -6.54 1.95 0.32
CA ILE A 28 -6.42 0.68 -0.43
C ILE A 28 -5.78 -0.43 0.40
N ILE A 29 -5.11 -0.08 1.49
CA ILE A 29 -4.53 -1.00 2.47
C ILE A 29 -5.10 -0.66 3.85
N GLN A 30 -5.58 -1.67 4.60
CA GLN A 30 -6.20 -1.48 5.91
C GLN A 30 -5.54 -2.30 7.03
N THR A 31 -4.73 -3.29 6.68
CA THR A 31 -4.10 -4.21 7.64
C THR A 31 -2.86 -3.65 8.33
N LYS A 32 -2.28 -2.61 7.75
CA LYS A 32 -1.11 -1.86 8.27
C LYS A 32 -1.24 -0.38 7.93
N TYR A 33 -0.54 0.47 8.65
CA TYR A 33 -0.41 1.88 8.30
C TYR A 33 0.70 2.05 7.27
N THR A 34 0.35 2.64 6.12
CA THR A 34 1.22 2.73 4.94
C THR A 34 1.29 4.16 4.44
N ALA A 35 2.45 4.56 3.95
CA ALA A 35 2.64 5.89 3.40
C ALA A 35 3.58 5.88 2.19
N ASP A 36 3.76 7.06 1.62
CA ASP A 36 4.77 7.34 0.59
C ASP A 36 4.72 6.30 -0.55
N PRO A 37 3.55 6.11 -1.20
CA PRO A 37 3.33 5.03 -2.14
C PRO A 37 4.21 5.15 -3.37
N ALA A 38 5.02 4.13 -3.64
CA ALA A 38 5.91 4.03 -4.79
C ALA A 38 5.47 2.87 -5.71
N PRO A 39 4.49 3.08 -6.59
CA PRO A 39 3.99 2.05 -7.49
C PRO A 39 4.94 1.81 -8.67
N TYR A 40 5.09 0.55 -9.06
CA TYR A 40 5.82 0.11 -10.25
C TYR A 40 5.03 -0.94 -11.01
N VAL A 41 4.94 -0.81 -12.35
CA VAL A 41 4.22 -1.77 -13.20
C VAL A 41 5.22 -2.69 -13.88
N HIS A 42 5.06 -4.00 -13.70
CA HIS A 42 5.85 -5.01 -14.38
C HIS A 42 5.02 -6.26 -14.68
N ASN A 43 5.05 -6.77 -15.91
CA ASN A 43 4.32 -7.97 -16.34
C ASN A 43 2.85 -7.99 -15.91
N ASP A 44 2.10 -6.95 -16.27
CA ASP A 44 0.66 -6.78 -15.94
C ASP A 44 0.32 -6.83 -14.44
N THR A 45 1.30 -6.59 -13.58
CA THR A 45 1.13 -6.50 -12.14
C THR A 45 1.63 -5.15 -11.64
N ILE A 46 0.88 -4.54 -10.76
CA ILE A 46 1.31 -3.36 -10.01
C ILE A 46 1.99 -3.83 -8.74
N TYR A 47 3.21 -3.39 -8.52
CA TYR A 47 3.99 -3.56 -7.29
C TYR A 47 3.96 -2.22 -6.57
N LEU A 48 3.27 -2.17 -5.45
CA LEU A 48 3.16 -0.97 -4.62
C LEU A 48 4.08 -1.14 -3.41
N TYR A 49 5.20 -0.46 -3.43
CA TYR A 49 6.05 -0.33 -2.26
C TYR A 49 5.55 0.83 -1.40
N THR A 50 5.71 0.72 -0.09
CA THR A 50 5.28 1.77 0.85
C THR A 50 6.20 1.80 2.06
N THR A 51 6.32 2.96 2.69
CA THR A 51 6.79 3.02 4.06
C THR A 51 5.78 2.37 5.00
N HIS A 52 6.25 1.98 6.19
CA HIS A 52 5.44 1.39 7.24
C HIS A 52 5.47 2.30 8.49
N ASP A 53 4.38 3.00 8.72
CA ASP A 53 4.19 3.70 9.99
C ASP A 53 3.85 2.67 11.07
N GLU A 54 4.72 2.49 12.06
CA GLU A 54 4.55 1.46 13.10
C GLU A 54 3.22 1.62 13.84
N ASP A 55 2.53 0.51 14.12
CA ASP A 55 1.18 0.46 14.70
C ASP A 55 1.02 1.25 16.02
N ASN A 56 2.08 1.40 16.79
CA ASN A 56 2.09 2.09 18.07
C ASN A 56 2.76 3.47 18.04
N SER A 57 3.06 3.99 16.86
CA SER A 57 3.74 5.28 16.69
C SER A 57 2.81 6.46 16.98
N GLU A 58 3.32 7.47 17.65
CA GLU A 58 2.65 8.78 17.80
C GLU A 58 3.25 9.83 16.84
N GLY A 59 4.53 9.63 16.40
CA GLY A 59 5.23 10.42 15.40
C GLY A 59 5.75 9.53 14.28
N PHE A 60 6.60 10.04 13.43
CA PHE A 60 7.23 9.25 12.36
C PHE A 60 8.18 8.20 12.95
N ASN A 61 7.73 6.95 12.97
CA ASN A 61 8.51 5.78 13.38
C ASN A 61 8.33 4.68 12.33
N MET A 62 9.36 4.48 11.51
CA MET A 62 9.36 3.60 10.35
C MET A 62 10.65 2.78 10.34
N GLN A 63 10.52 1.46 10.27
CA GLN A 63 11.64 0.52 10.41
C GLN A 63 11.86 -0.36 9.18
N ASP A 64 10.85 -0.50 8.34
CA ASP A 64 10.86 -1.35 7.17
C ASP A 64 10.01 -0.80 6.03
N TRP A 65 10.09 -1.44 4.87
CA TRP A 65 9.36 -1.13 3.66
C TRP A 65 8.52 -2.33 3.23
N LEU A 66 7.25 -2.08 2.95
CA LEU A 66 6.25 -3.08 2.63
C LEU A 66 6.07 -3.20 1.11
N LEU A 67 5.57 -4.36 0.68
CA LEU A 67 5.16 -4.59 -0.70
C LEU A 67 3.72 -5.10 -0.75
N TYR A 68 2.96 -4.51 -1.65
CA TYR A 68 1.63 -4.97 -2.05
C TYR A 68 1.57 -5.16 -3.55
N THR A 69 0.74 -6.11 -4.03
CA THR A 69 0.51 -6.28 -5.47
C THR A 69 -0.96 -6.30 -5.81
N SER A 70 -1.29 -5.79 -7.00
CA SER A 70 -2.63 -5.88 -7.59
C SER A 70 -2.55 -6.05 -9.10
N THR A 71 -3.53 -6.73 -9.68
CA THR A 71 -3.75 -6.80 -11.14
C THR A 71 -5.02 -6.05 -11.56
N ASP A 72 -5.80 -5.55 -10.61
CA ASP A 72 -7.12 -4.99 -10.85
C ASP A 72 -7.38 -3.62 -10.18
N MET A 73 -6.39 -3.06 -9.48
CA MET A 73 -6.42 -1.78 -8.76
C MET A 73 -7.21 -1.76 -7.45
N VAL A 74 -8.02 -2.77 -7.14
CA VAL A 74 -8.88 -2.74 -5.94
C VAL A 74 -8.63 -3.87 -4.96
N ASN A 75 -8.24 -5.06 -5.42
CA ASN A 75 -7.83 -6.19 -4.57
C ASN A 75 -6.30 -6.18 -4.44
N TRP A 76 -5.79 -5.93 -3.25
CA TRP A 76 -4.34 -5.81 -2.98
C TRP A 76 -3.87 -6.95 -2.11
N GLN A 77 -2.87 -7.69 -2.58
CA GLN A 77 -2.20 -8.75 -1.81
C GLN A 77 -1.04 -8.15 -1.02
N ASP A 78 -1.02 -8.39 0.29
CA ASP A 78 0.08 -8.01 1.20
C ASP A 78 1.21 -9.04 1.13
N HIS A 79 2.43 -8.60 0.86
CA HIS A 79 3.64 -9.44 0.87
C HIS A 79 4.53 -9.17 2.10
N GLY A 80 4.08 -8.31 3.03
CA GLY A 80 4.84 -7.92 4.21
C GLY A 80 6.04 -7.03 3.90
N ALA A 81 6.98 -7.00 4.84
CA ALA A 81 8.21 -6.23 4.69
C ALA A 81 9.19 -6.96 3.75
N VAL A 82 9.61 -6.30 2.69
CA VAL A 82 10.59 -6.83 1.71
C VAL A 82 11.99 -6.28 1.94
N ALA A 83 12.10 -5.18 2.68
CA ALA A 83 13.37 -4.58 3.11
C ALA A 83 13.20 -3.86 4.45
N SER A 84 14.27 -3.63 5.16
CA SER A 84 14.29 -2.98 6.46
C SER A 84 15.60 -2.23 6.72
N LEU A 85 15.62 -1.39 7.74
CA LEU A 85 16.86 -0.74 8.21
C LEU A 85 17.97 -1.73 8.55
N LYS A 86 17.63 -2.98 8.90
CA LYS A 86 18.60 -4.03 9.25
C LYS A 86 19.40 -4.55 8.07
N ASP A 87 18.91 -4.32 6.84
CA ASP A 87 19.60 -4.71 5.61
C ASP A 87 20.81 -3.82 5.35
N PHE A 88 20.83 -2.62 5.94
CA PHE A 88 21.97 -1.69 5.89
C PHE A 88 22.90 -1.91 7.08
N LYS A 89 23.94 -2.70 6.90
CA LYS A 89 24.89 -3.05 7.99
C LYS A 89 25.66 -1.86 8.57
N TRP A 90 25.77 -0.77 7.84
CA TRP A 90 26.40 0.47 8.27
C TRP A 90 25.50 1.33 9.16
N TYR A 91 24.18 1.14 9.11
CA TYR A 91 23.23 1.84 9.96
C TYR A 91 22.96 1.04 11.25
N LYS A 92 22.83 1.74 12.38
CA LYS A 92 22.64 1.11 13.71
C LYS A 92 21.42 1.62 14.47
N GLY A 93 20.67 2.53 13.86
CA GLY A 93 19.41 3.02 14.41
C GLY A 93 18.24 2.05 14.17
N ASN A 94 17.09 2.42 14.67
CA ASN A 94 15.85 1.65 14.57
C ASN A 94 14.67 2.49 14.06
N ASN A 95 14.93 3.64 13.45
CA ASN A 95 13.91 4.52 12.87
C ASN A 95 14.51 5.27 11.69
N GLY A 96 13.68 5.67 10.72
CA GLY A 96 14.09 6.48 9.57
C GLY A 96 14.01 5.77 8.22
N ALA A 97 13.28 4.65 8.12
CA ALA A 97 12.96 4.00 6.85
C ALA A 97 11.88 4.82 6.10
N TRP A 98 12.28 5.94 5.47
CA TRP A 98 11.38 6.90 4.85
C TRP A 98 11.13 6.60 3.37
N ALA A 99 10.40 7.49 2.68
CA ALA A 99 9.89 7.32 1.33
C ALA A 99 10.93 6.77 0.33
N GLU A 100 10.75 5.53 -0.08
CA GLU A 100 11.60 4.82 -1.02
C GLU A 100 11.05 4.88 -2.44
N GLN A 101 11.86 4.45 -3.40
CA GLN A 101 11.39 4.07 -4.73
C GLN A 101 12.11 2.85 -5.26
N VAL A 102 11.37 2.00 -5.99
CA VAL A 102 11.92 0.81 -6.64
C VAL A 102 11.83 0.94 -8.15
N ILE A 103 12.88 0.51 -8.85
CA ILE A 103 12.92 0.43 -10.31
C ILE A 103 13.63 -0.84 -10.76
N GLU A 104 13.20 -1.40 -11.89
CA GLU A 104 13.86 -2.55 -12.52
C GLU A 104 14.76 -2.10 -13.66
N ARG A 105 15.94 -2.73 -13.77
CA ARG A 105 16.83 -2.63 -14.93
C ARG A 105 17.56 -3.94 -15.17
N ASN A 106 17.44 -4.47 -16.38
CA ASN A 106 18.17 -5.68 -16.82
C ASN A 106 17.96 -6.90 -15.91
N GLY A 107 16.74 -7.11 -15.41
CA GLY A 107 16.37 -8.21 -14.54
C GLY A 107 16.82 -8.03 -13.09
N LYS A 108 17.33 -6.87 -12.71
CA LYS A 108 17.65 -6.48 -11.33
C LYS A 108 16.70 -5.42 -10.82
N TRP A 109 16.36 -5.51 -9.56
CA TRP A 109 15.49 -4.58 -8.86
C TRP A 109 16.33 -3.74 -7.91
N TYR A 110 16.21 -2.42 -8.02
CA TYR A 110 16.95 -1.44 -7.23
C TYR A 110 15.97 -0.66 -6.36
N MET A 111 16.15 -0.72 -5.06
CA MET A 111 15.36 0.04 -4.09
C MET A 111 16.24 1.11 -3.48
N TYR A 112 15.89 2.36 -3.70
CA TYR A 112 16.58 3.53 -3.13
C TYR A 112 15.85 3.93 -1.86
N CYS A 113 16.57 3.81 -0.74
CA CYS A 113 16.01 3.92 0.60
C CYS A 113 16.67 5.08 1.34
N PRO A 114 15.97 6.17 1.61
CA PRO A 114 16.51 7.19 2.50
C PRO A 114 16.49 6.64 3.93
N ILE A 115 17.57 6.92 4.65
CA ILE A 115 17.67 6.67 6.08
C ILE A 115 17.81 8.03 6.74
N HIS A 116 16.71 8.54 7.28
CA HIS A 116 16.60 9.92 7.74
C HIS A 116 17.82 10.39 8.54
N GLY A 117 18.44 11.48 8.07
CA GLY A 117 19.66 12.04 8.65
C GLY A 117 20.95 11.28 8.34
N ASN A 118 20.89 10.19 7.53
CA ASN A 118 22.04 9.34 7.20
C ASN A 118 22.19 9.10 5.68
N GLY A 119 21.51 9.90 4.86
CA GLY A 119 21.59 9.83 3.41
C GLY A 119 20.69 8.75 2.80
N ILE A 120 20.90 8.46 1.52
CA ILE A 120 20.13 7.51 0.71
C ILE A 120 20.97 6.26 0.49
N GLY A 121 20.48 5.10 0.92
CA GLY A 121 21.05 3.80 0.60
C GLY A 121 20.43 3.23 -0.68
N VAL A 122 21.04 2.18 -1.22
CA VAL A 122 20.49 1.39 -2.31
C VAL A 122 20.56 -0.08 -1.98
N LEU A 123 19.46 -0.80 -2.18
CA LEU A 123 19.38 -2.25 -2.06
C LEU A 123 19.12 -2.86 -3.43
N VAL A 124 19.62 -4.08 -3.67
CA VAL A 124 19.50 -4.78 -4.96
C VAL A 124 18.95 -6.18 -4.75
N ALA A 125 18.03 -6.60 -5.62
CA ALA A 125 17.45 -7.95 -5.63
C ALA A 125 17.34 -8.50 -7.06
N ASP A 126 17.13 -9.81 -7.16
CA ASP A 126 16.82 -10.52 -8.42
C ASP A 126 15.31 -10.64 -8.67
N SER A 127 14.50 -10.14 -7.75
CA SER A 127 13.04 -10.25 -7.77
C SER A 127 12.41 -9.02 -7.11
N PRO A 128 11.20 -8.60 -7.55
CA PRO A 128 10.45 -7.53 -6.89
C PRO A 128 10.12 -7.83 -5.42
N TYR A 129 10.09 -9.09 -5.07
CA TYR A 129 9.84 -9.56 -3.70
C TYR A 129 11.10 -9.63 -2.82
N GLY A 130 12.26 -9.23 -3.36
CA GLY A 130 13.55 -9.43 -2.67
C GLY A 130 14.12 -10.85 -2.80
N PRO A 131 15.01 -11.31 -1.88
CA PRO A 131 15.56 -10.52 -0.79
C PRO A 131 16.45 -9.38 -1.30
N PHE A 132 16.21 -8.19 -0.84
CA PHE A 132 17.01 -7.02 -1.13
C PHE A 132 18.29 -7.01 -0.30
N LYS A 133 19.42 -6.63 -0.88
CA LYS A 133 20.74 -6.63 -0.23
C LYS A 133 21.49 -5.34 -0.52
N ASP A 134 22.18 -4.82 0.48
CA ASP A 134 23.07 -3.67 0.34
C ASP A 134 24.37 -4.05 -0.38
N PRO A 135 24.61 -3.58 -1.62
CA PRO A 135 25.83 -3.87 -2.38
C PRO A 135 27.00 -2.98 -2.00
N LEU A 136 26.76 -1.84 -1.34
CA LEU A 136 27.75 -0.78 -1.13
C LEU A 136 28.33 -0.77 0.28
N GLY A 137 27.55 -1.15 1.29
CA GLY A 137 27.92 -1.01 2.70
C GLY A 137 28.05 0.46 3.15
N LYS A 138 27.42 1.39 2.42
CA LYS A 138 27.40 2.83 2.68
C LYS A 138 26.29 3.49 1.87
N PRO A 139 25.88 4.74 2.20
CA PRO A 139 24.96 5.49 1.34
C PRO A 139 25.52 5.70 -0.07
N ILE A 140 24.63 5.70 -1.08
CA ILE A 140 24.96 6.17 -2.44
C ILE A 140 25.09 7.70 -2.46
N VAL A 141 24.25 8.39 -1.70
CA VAL A 141 24.27 9.84 -1.49
C VAL A 141 24.19 10.14 0.00
N TRP A 142 25.08 11.01 0.47
CA TRP A 142 24.98 11.61 1.80
C TRP A 142 25.73 12.95 1.82
N GLN A 143 24.95 14.04 1.86
CA GLN A 143 25.50 15.40 1.84
C GLN A 143 25.86 15.90 3.25
N HIS A 144 25.86 15.06 4.28
CA HIS A 144 26.24 15.25 5.69
C HIS A 144 25.58 16.44 6.41
N GLU A 145 25.52 17.60 5.77
CA GLU A 145 24.91 18.82 6.30
C GLU A 145 23.41 18.89 6.01
N HIS A 146 22.91 17.94 5.24
CA HIS A 146 21.51 17.84 4.79
C HIS A 146 20.84 16.61 5.39
N TRP A 147 20.08 16.81 6.47
CA TRP A 147 19.15 15.77 6.92
C TRP A 147 18.09 15.47 5.85
N ASN A 148 18.02 16.26 4.83
CA ASN A 148 17.06 16.29 3.73
C ASN A 148 17.48 15.45 2.52
N ASP A 149 18.50 14.60 2.59
CA ASP A 149 18.75 13.55 1.61
C ASP A 149 17.67 12.47 1.76
N ILE A 150 16.43 12.79 1.32
CA ILE A 150 15.22 11.96 1.45
C ILE A 150 14.45 11.90 0.14
N ASP A 151 13.49 11.01 0.04
CA ASP A 151 12.49 10.89 -1.01
C ASP A 151 13.10 10.72 -2.41
N PRO A 152 13.95 9.70 -2.63
CA PRO A 152 14.53 9.49 -3.95
C PRO A 152 13.46 9.10 -4.97
N SER A 153 13.60 9.65 -6.18
CA SER A 153 12.81 9.27 -7.35
C SER A 153 13.72 8.99 -8.53
N VAL A 154 13.58 7.83 -9.15
CA VAL A 154 14.46 7.37 -10.22
C VAL A 154 13.67 7.11 -11.50
N MET A 155 14.20 7.64 -12.61
CA MET A 155 13.68 7.41 -13.95
C MET A 155 14.82 6.97 -14.87
N ILE A 156 14.55 6.01 -15.74
CA ILE A 156 15.42 5.64 -16.87
C ILE A 156 14.82 6.26 -18.12
N ASP A 157 15.60 7.12 -18.80
CA ASP A 157 15.17 7.79 -20.03
C ASP A 157 15.29 6.85 -21.24
N ASP A 158 14.70 7.23 -22.38
CA ASP A 158 14.67 6.44 -23.62
C ASP A 158 16.07 6.11 -24.19
N ASP A 159 17.07 6.94 -23.86
CA ASP A 159 18.47 6.71 -24.23
C ASP A 159 19.20 5.77 -23.26
N GLY A 160 18.53 5.29 -22.22
CA GLY A 160 19.07 4.40 -21.19
C GLY A 160 19.78 5.14 -20.05
N GLN A 161 19.88 6.47 -20.08
CA GLN A 161 20.41 7.24 -18.96
C GLN A 161 19.42 7.25 -17.80
N ALA A 162 19.88 6.80 -16.62
CA ALA A 162 19.09 6.88 -15.40
C ALA A 162 19.40 8.16 -14.62
N TYR A 163 18.38 8.75 -14.03
CA TYR A 163 18.46 9.95 -13.20
C TYR A 163 17.83 9.65 -11.85
N MET A 164 18.48 10.06 -10.76
CA MET A 164 17.91 10.02 -9.41
C MET A 164 17.72 11.46 -8.93
N TYR A 165 16.49 11.77 -8.50
CA TYR A 165 16.09 13.05 -7.92
C TYR A 165 15.74 12.84 -6.44
N TRP A 166 15.92 13.86 -5.58
CA TRP A 166 15.55 13.78 -4.16
C TRP A 166 15.57 15.17 -3.51
N GLY A 167 15.04 15.25 -2.30
CA GLY A 167 15.33 16.35 -1.39
C GLY A 167 14.15 17.15 -0.87
N ASN A 168 14.38 17.83 0.24
CA ASN A 168 13.46 18.71 0.96
C ASN A 168 14.26 19.84 1.67
N PRO A 169 13.97 21.13 1.50
CA PRO A 169 13.02 21.70 0.53
C PRO A 169 13.63 21.99 -0.84
N ASP A 170 14.87 21.63 -1.05
CA ASP A 170 15.61 21.82 -2.29
C ASP A 170 15.62 20.51 -3.08
N LEU A 171 15.38 20.59 -4.38
CA LEU A 171 15.45 19.45 -5.29
C LEU A 171 16.86 19.28 -5.82
N TYR A 172 17.40 18.08 -5.72
CA TYR A 172 18.69 17.67 -6.27
C TYR A 172 18.53 16.56 -7.29
N TYR A 173 19.53 16.37 -8.16
CA TYR A 173 19.63 15.18 -8.99
C TYR A 173 21.08 14.79 -9.26
N VAL A 174 21.26 13.52 -9.65
CA VAL A 174 22.48 12.97 -10.25
C VAL A 174 22.13 12.11 -11.46
N LYS A 175 23.13 11.91 -12.34
CA LYS A 175 23.10 10.87 -13.38
C LYS A 175 23.66 9.58 -12.80
N LEU A 176 22.81 8.59 -12.67
CA LEU A 176 23.24 7.24 -12.26
C LEU A 176 24.07 6.60 -13.38
N ASN A 177 25.07 5.84 -12.99
CA ASN A 177 25.81 4.97 -13.91
C ASN A 177 24.95 3.77 -14.30
N GLU A 178 25.41 3.01 -15.28
CA GLU A 178 24.67 1.83 -15.78
C GLU A 178 24.45 0.75 -14.70
N ASP A 179 25.32 0.69 -13.70
CA ASP A 179 25.24 -0.21 -12.55
C ASP A 179 24.10 0.12 -11.57
N MET A 180 23.48 1.30 -11.70
CA MET A 180 22.39 1.80 -10.85
C MET A 180 22.74 1.96 -9.36
N ILE A 181 23.98 1.72 -8.96
CA ILE A 181 24.47 1.80 -7.57
C ILE A 181 25.61 2.81 -7.39
N SER A 182 25.89 3.56 -8.43
CA SER A 182 26.87 4.67 -8.44
C SER A 182 26.40 5.78 -9.36
N TYR A 183 27.02 6.96 -9.26
CA TYR A 183 26.73 8.07 -10.14
C TYR A 183 28.00 8.77 -10.60
N SER A 184 27.91 9.52 -11.71
CA SER A 184 28.99 10.30 -12.29
C SER A 184 28.69 11.80 -12.26
N GLY A 185 29.74 12.61 -12.09
CA GLY A 185 29.59 14.05 -12.00
C GLY A 185 29.26 14.53 -10.59
N GLU A 186 28.78 15.75 -10.51
CA GLU A 186 28.46 16.43 -9.25
C GLU A 186 26.98 16.28 -8.92
N ILE A 187 26.62 16.39 -7.64
CA ILE A 187 25.25 16.56 -7.21
C ILE A 187 24.77 17.93 -7.66
N VAL A 188 23.73 17.97 -8.48
CA VAL A 188 23.18 19.20 -9.04
C VAL A 188 21.98 19.64 -8.24
N LYS A 189 22.07 20.82 -7.61
CA LYS A 189 20.91 21.50 -7.03
C LYS A 189 20.09 22.15 -8.15
N MET A 190 18.82 21.82 -8.21
CA MET A 190 17.90 22.40 -9.20
C MET A 190 17.52 23.85 -8.84
N PRO A 191 17.24 24.71 -9.82
CA PRO A 191 16.55 25.97 -9.56
C PRO A 191 15.24 25.71 -8.81
N LYS A 192 14.89 26.64 -7.90
CA LYS A 192 13.67 26.50 -7.11
C LYS A 192 12.44 26.39 -8.00
N ILE A 193 11.67 25.33 -7.82
CA ILE A 193 10.38 25.14 -8.45
C ILE A 193 9.30 25.73 -7.54
N GLN A 194 8.35 26.46 -8.12
CA GLN A 194 7.24 27.02 -7.35
C GLN A 194 6.50 25.90 -6.64
N ASP A 195 6.20 26.11 -5.37
CA ASP A 195 5.42 25.22 -4.50
C ASP A 195 6.03 23.85 -4.22
N TYR A 196 7.25 23.56 -4.66
CA TYR A 196 7.96 22.33 -4.32
C TYR A 196 8.34 22.31 -2.83
N GLN A 197 8.01 21.20 -2.15
CA GLN A 197 8.46 20.92 -0.79
C GLN A 197 9.34 19.67 -0.74
N GLU A 198 8.80 18.50 -1.13
CA GLU A 198 9.43 17.18 -1.00
C GLU A 198 8.77 16.14 -1.89
N GLY A 199 9.12 14.85 -1.74
CA GLY A 199 8.45 13.73 -2.40
C GLY A 199 8.42 13.83 -3.92
N PRO A 200 9.55 14.10 -4.62
CA PRO A 200 9.53 14.19 -6.07
C PRO A 200 9.18 12.85 -6.69
N TRP A 201 8.33 12.85 -7.70
CA TRP A 201 8.03 11.72 -8.56
C TRP A 201 8.25 12.11 -10.01
N ILE A 202 9.32 11.58 -10.60
CA ILE A 202 9.72 11.86 -11.98
C ILE A 202 9.23 10.78 -12.93
N TYR A 203 8.64 11.16 -14.06
CA TYR A 203 8.28 10.24 -15.12
C TYR A 203 8.23 10.92 -16.48
N LYS A 204 8.26 10.12 -17.54
CA LYS A 204 8.13 10.59 -18.93
C LYS A 204 6.84 10.06 -19.53
N ARG A 205 6.12 10.93 -20.25
CA ARG A 205 4.90 10.58 -20.99
C ARG A 205 4.78 11.40 -22.25
N ASN A 206 4.56 10.73 -23.40
CA ASN A 206 4.40 11.37 -24.70
C ASN A 206 5.50 12.40 -25.05
N GLY A 207 6.76 12.07 -24.72
CA GLY A 207 7.92 12.90 -24.99
C GLY A 207 8.10 14.11 -24.07
N LYS A 208 7.25 14.29 -23.07
CA LYS A 208 7.36 15.30 -22.02
C LYS A 208 7.77 14.66 -20.69
N TYR A 209 8.51 15.40 -19.89
CA TYR A 209 8.89 15.01 -18.54
C TYR A 209 7.97 15.69 -17.54
N TYR A 210 7.56 14.94 -16.54
CA TYR A 210 6.70 15.37 -15.47
C TYR A 210 7.43 15.17 -14.15
N LEU A 211 7.33 16.13 -13.27
CA LEU A 211 7.79 16.10 -11.89
C LEU A 211 6.60 16.43 -11.01
N ALA A 212 5.99 15.40 -10.41
CA ALA A 212 4.99 15.60 -9.36
C ALA A 212 5.67 15.63 -8.00
N PHE A 213 5.08 16.28 -7.00
CA PHE A 213 5.71 16.48 -5.69
C PHE A 213 4.68 16.87 -4.63
N ALA A 214 5.03 16.64 -3.35
CA ALA A 214 4.31 17.25 -2.25
C ALA A 214 4.51 18.77 -2.28
N SER A 215 3.40 19.51 -2.25
CA SER A 215 3.41 20.97 -2.26
C SER A 215 3.81 21.56 -0.91
N THR A 216 4.02 22.86 -0.85
CA THR A 216 4.46 23.54 0.38
C THR A 216 3.54 23.24 1.56
N CYS A 217 4.14 22.79 2.65
CA CYS A 217 3.46 22.48 3.94
C CYS A 217 3.04 23.76 4.67
N CYS A 218 2.07 23.80 5.48
CA CYS A 218 0.97 22.87 5.69
C CYS A 218 -0.34 23.64 5.71
N PRO A 219 -1.38 23.17 5.10
CA PRO A 219 -1.63 21.85 4.53
C PRO A 219 -0.95 21.66 3.18
N GLU A 220 -0.73 20.40 2.80
CA GLU A 220 -0.15 20.02 1.52
C GLU A 220 -1.19 19.60 0.51
N GLY A 221 -0.86 19.76 -0.77
CA GLY A 221 -1.49 19.15 -1.91
C GLY A 221 -0.46 18.34 -2.70
N ILE A 222 -0.77 18.05 -3.95
CA ILE A 222 0.16 17.46 -4.91
C ILE A 222 0.34 18.47 -6.04
N GLY A 223 1.52 19.09 -6.11
CA GLY A 223 1.91 19.98 -7.20
C GLY A 223 2.60 19.22 -8.32
N TYR A 224 2.72 19.86 -9.50
CA TYR A 224 3.52 19.31 -10.59
C TYR A 224 4.13 20.37 -11.49
N ALA A 225 5.22 19.98 -12.14
CA ALA A 225 5.89 20.75 -13.16
C ALA A 225 6.18 19.90 -14.40
N MET A 226 6.33 20.51 -15.54
CA MET A 226 6.64 19.85 -16.82
C MET A 226 7.92 20.42 -17.43
N SER A 227 8.60 19.61 -18.26
CA SER A 227 9.81 19.98 -18.99
C SER A 227 9.91 19.22 -20.31
N ASP A 228 10.72 19.77 -21.25
CA ASP A 228 11.16 19.07 -22.47
C ASP A 228 12.42 18.22 -22.25
N LYS A 229 13.06 18.31 -21.08
CA LYS A 229 14.30 17.60 -20.75
C LYS A 229 14.22 17.03 -19.33
N PRO A 230 14.88 15.89 -19.06
CA PRO A 230 14.88 15.31 -17.72
C PRO A 230 15.49 16.23 -16.65
N THR A 231 16.37 17.14 -17.04
CA THR A 231 17.06 18.06 -16.14
C THR A 231 16.46 19.48 -16.12
N GLY A 232 15.27 19.67 -16.66
CA GLY A 232 14.61 20.96 -16.75
C GLY A 232 15.06 21.82 -17.95
N PRO A 233 14.74 23.10 -18.01
CA PRO A 233 14.04 23.85 -16.94
C PRO A 233 12.60 23.33 -16.71
N TRP A 234 12.19 23.35 -15.44
CA TRP A 234 10.85 22.91 -15.02
C TRP A 234 9.88 24.07 -14.99
N GLU A 235 8.75 23.94 -15.67
CA GLU A 235 7.65 24.90 -15.64
C GLU A 235 6.55 24.38 -14.72
N TYR A 236 6.29 25.08 -13.63
CA TYR A 236 5.19 24.76 -12.72
C TYR A 236 3.84 24.88 -13.43
N LYS A 237 2.99 23.86 -13.30
CA LYS A 237 1.70 23.75 -14.01
C LYS A 237 0.48 23.82 -13.08
N GLY A 238 0.67 23.84 -11.78
CA GLY A 238 -0.41 23.85 -10.79
C GLY A 238 -0.46 22.56 -9.97
N HIS A 239 -1.66 22.19 -9.55
CA HIS A 239 -1.88 21.04 -8.67
C HIS A 239 -2.56 19.88 -9.40
N ILE A 240 -2.10 18.65 -9.09
CA ILE A 240 -2.84 17.41 -9.37
C ILE A 240 -3.96 17.27 -8.33
N MET A 241 -3.69 17.58 -7.06
CA MET A 241 -4.67 17.69 -5.99
C MET A 241 -4.36 18.92 -5.16
N ASP A 242 -5.39 19.76 -4.91
CA ASP A 242 -5.23 21.02 -4.19
C ASP A 242 -4.89 20.77 -2.69
N HIS A 243 -4.39 21.82 -2.04
CA HIS A 243 -4.10 21.83 -0.61
C HIS A 243 -5.34 21.45 0.20
N THR A 244 -5.14 20.56 1.17
CA THR A 244 -6.22 20.11 2.04
C THR A 244 -5.73 19.89 3.47
N PRO A 245 -6.47 20.34 4.49
CA PRO A 245 -6.10 20.08 5.89
C PRO A 245 -6.21 18.60 6.28
N ARG A 246 -6.61 17.73 5.33
CA ARG A 246 -6.76 16.29 5.54
C ARG A 246 -5.47 15.52 5.25
N THR A 247 -4.48 16.14 4.62
CA THR A 247 -3.18 15.53 4.31
C THR A 247 -2.02 16.38 4.81
N ARG A 248 -0.95 15.67 5.12
CA ARG A 248 0.38 16.20 5.44
C ARG A 248 1.42 15.21 4.92
N GLY A 249 2.44 15.69 4.19
CA GLY A 249 3.45 14.83 3.57
C GLY A 249 2.85 13.96 2.46
N ASN A 250 2.07 14.55 1.54
CA ASN A 250 1.33 13.79 0.53
C ASN A 250 2.20 13.48 -0.68
N HIS A 251 2.99 12.42 -0.57
CA HIS A 251 3.88 11.97 -1.64
C HIS A 251 3.10 11.34 -2.79
N PRO A 252 3.24 11.84 -4.05
CA PRO A 252 2.60 11.23 -5.20
C PRO A 252 3.38 10.03 -5.72
N GLY A 253 2.66 8.96 -6.13
CA GLY A 253 3.16 7.92 -7.01
C GLY A 253 2.28 7.87 -8.26
N ILE A 254 2.85 7.93 -9.46
CA ILE A 254 2.06 7.99 -10.70
C ILE A 254 2.48 6.88 -11.64
N ILE A 255 1.50 6.15 -12.18
CA ILE A 255 1.69 5.09 -13.17
C ILE A 255 0.65 5.14 -14.27
N ASP A 256 1.02 4.64 -15.44
CA ASP A 256 0.08 4.19 -16.47
C ASP A 256 -0.13 2.67 -16.34
N TYR A 257 -1.38 2.21 -16.30
CA TYR A 257 -1.71 0.80 -16.20
C TYR A 257 -2.97 0.45 -16.99
N LYS A 258 -2.87 -0.54 -17.89
CA LYS A 258 -3.96 -1.02 -18.75
C LYS A 258 -4.75 0.10 -19.44
N GLY A 259 -4.03 1.11 -19.96
CA GLY A 259 -4.60 2.23 -20.73
C GLY A 259 -5.21 3.36 -19.89
N LYS A 260 -5.09 3.29 -18.59
CA LYS A 260 -5.50 4.34 -17.63
C LYS A 260 -4.28 4.87 -16.89
N SER A 261 -4.39 6.08 -16.35
CA SER A 261 -3.34 6.66 -15.48
C SER A 261 -3.87 6.77 -14.05
N TYR A 262 -3.00 6.55 -13.09
CA TYR A 262 -3.36 6.56 -11.67
C TYR A 262 -2.37 7.40 -10.87
N CYS A 263 -2.92 8.17 -9.94
CA CYS A 263 -2.18 8.89 -8.91
C CYS A 263 -2.42 8.21 -7.56
N PHE A 264 -1.35 7.85 -6.88
CA PHE A 264 -1.34 7.36 -5.52
C PHE A 264 -0.96 8.50 -4.58
N GLY A 265 -1.38 8.42 -3.35
CA GLY A 265 -1.08 9.35 -2.30
C GLY A 265 -1.43 8.75 -0.95
N LEU A 266 -1.66 9.59 0.05
CA LEU A 266 -1.96 9.11 1.40
C LEU A 266 -3.12 9.87 2.06
N CYS A 267 -3.65 9.26 3.13
CA CYS A 267 -4.59 9.88 4.06
C CYS A 267 -4.33 9.40 5.49
N TYR A 268 -5.08 9.95 6.45
CA TYR A 268 -5.00 9.59 7.87
C TYR A 268 -6.29 8.93 8.40
N ASP A 269 -7.11 8.38 7.50
CA ASP A 269 -8.49 8.08 7.84
C ASP A 269 -8.65 6.82 8.72
N ILE A 270 -7.84 5.75 8.54
CA ILE A 270 -7.98 4.53 9.35
C ILE A 270 -7.85 4.87 10.84
N PHE A 271 -6.74 5.45 11.25
CA PHE A 271 -6.50 5.77 12.65
C PHE A 271 -7.51 6.76 13.24
N ARG A 272 -7.95 7.75 12.43
CA ARG A 272 -9.00 8.68 12.85
C ARG A 272 -10.35 8.00 13.04
N LEU A 273 -10.75 7.11 12.14
CA LEU A 273 -12.00 6.36 12.23
C LEU A 273 -12.01 5.44 13.46
N GLU A 274 -10.88 4.81 13.75
CA GLU A 274 -10.76 3.89 14.88
C GLU A 274 -10.69 4.59 16.23
N THR A 275 -10.01 5.73 16.32
CA THR A 275 -9.66 6.34 17.61
C THR A 275 -10.24 7.74 17.85
N GLY A 276 -10.69 8.42 16.81
CA GLY A 276 -11.06 9.84 16.85
C GLY A 276 -9.86 10.80 17.05
N ARG A 277 -8.63 10.28 17.01
CA ARG A 277 -7.38 11.01 17.25
C ARG A 277 -6.59 11.17 15.94
N HIS A 278 -5.53 11.97 15.99
CA HIS A 278 -4.50 12.06 14.95
C HIS A 278 -3.17 11.53 15.51
N ALA A 279 -2.48 10.75 14.72
CA ALA A 279 -1.08 10.39 14.87
C ALA A 279 -0.48 10.23 13.45
N GLU A 280 0.84 10.18 13.35
CA GLU A 280 1.51 9.93 12.06
C GLU A 280 1.41 8.42 11.72
N ARG A 281 0.17 8.00 11.44
CA ARG A 281 -0.23 6.66 10.98
C ARG A 281 -1.07 6.83 9.73
N ARG A 282 -0.38 6.84 8.62
CA ARG A 282 -0.91 7.16 7.31
C ARG A 282 -1.50 5.93 6.64
N SER A 283 -2.20 6.12 5.54
CA SER A 283 -2.80 5.04 4.76
C SER A 283 -2.74 5.37 3.28
N ALA A 284 -2.23 4.46 2.47
CA ALA A 284 -2.14 4.63 1.03
C ALA A 284 -3.54 4.68 0.38
N VAL A 285 -3.69 5.60 -0.57
CA VAL A 285 -4.88 5.79 -1.39
C VAL A 285 -4.50 5.90 -2.87
N ALA A 286 -5.47 5.74 -3.77
CA ALA A 286 -5.26 5.91 -5.22
C ALA A 286 -6.50 6.48 -5.90
N ALA A 287 -6.30 7.16 -7.03
CA ALA A 287 -7.36 7.67 -7.88
C ALA A 287 -6.99 7.53 -9.35
N GLU A 288 -7.96 7.30 -10.23
CA GLU A 288 -7.77 7.43 -11.67
C GLU A 288 -7.52 8.91 -12.02
N MET A 289 -6.49 9.16 -12.83
CA MET A 289 -6.02 10.49 -13.21
C MET A 289 -6.14 10.70 -14.71
N HIS A 290 -6.48 11.91 -15.14
CA HIS A 290 -6.66 12.24 -16.54
C HIS A 290 -5.75 13.39 -16.99
N TYR A 291 -5.35 13.35 -18.26
CA TYR A 291 -4.60 14.42 -18.93
C TYR A 291 -5.48 15.18 -19.89
N ASN A 292 -5.21 16.46 -20.04
CA ASN A 292 -5.75 17.30 -21.10
C ASN A 292 -5.03 17.02 -22.44
N GLU A 293 -5.56 17.54 -23.54
CA GLU A 293 -4.97 17.40 -24.89
C GLU A 293 -3.55 17.98 -24.99
N ASP A 294 -3.26 19.04 -24.23
CA ASP A 294 -1.94 19.68 -24.17
C ASP A 294 -0.93 18.95 -23.24
N GLY A 295 -1.36 17.85 -22.61
CA GLY A 295 -0.57 17.05 -21.69
C GLY A 295 -0.60 17.56 -20.25
N THR A 296 -1.27 18.67 -19.94
CA THR A 296 -1.47 19.08 -18.54
C THR A 296 -2.39 18.09 -17.81
N ILE A 297 -2.23 18.01 -16.48
CA ILE A 297 -3.00 17.07 -15.66
C ILE A 297 -4.29 17.75 -15.20
N GLN A 298 -5.43 17.04 -15.28
CA GLN A 298 -6.69 17.50 -14.70
C GLN A 298 -6.61 17.35 -13.17
N MET A 299 -7.00 18.41 -12.47
CA MET A 299 -6.99 18.40 -11.01
C MET A 299 -7.97 17.37 -10.48
N LEU A 300 -7.49 16.51 -9.58
CA LEU A 300 -8.29 15.53 -8.87
C LEU A 300 -9.06 16.17 -7.70
N PRO A 301 -10.26 15.69 -7.40
CA PRO A 301 -10.85 15.92 -6.09
C PRO A 301 -9.98 15.25 -5.02
N TYR A 302 -10.33 15.47 -3.74
CA TYR A 302 -9.65 14.76 -2.68
C TYR A 302 -9.84 13.23 -2.82
N PHE A 303 -8.83 12.44 -2.50
CA PHE A 303 -8.81 10.99 -2.77
C PHE A 303 -10.05 10.25 -2.28
N GLN A 304 -10.58 10.58 -1.09
CA GLN A 304 -11.78 9.96 -0.55
C GLN A 304 -13.06 10.30 -1.31
N ASP A 305 -13.02 11.34 -2.13
CA ASP A 305 -14.14 11.75 -2.98
C ASP A 305 -14.02 11.16 -4.40
N CYS A 306 -12.93 10.41 -4.67
CA CYS A 306 -12.71 9.69 -5.92
C CYS A 306 -13.33 8.29 -5.87
N LYS A 307 -13.62 7.74 -7.05
CA LYS A 307 -13.96 6.32 -7.22
C LYS A 307 -12.80 5.61 -7.88
N LEU A 308 -12.38 4.49 -7.30
CA LEU A 308 -11.41 3.59 -7.92
C LEU A 308 -12.16 2.38 -8.46
N GLU A 309 -12.17 2.24 -9.78
CA GLU A 309 -12.86 1.16 -10.46
C GLU A 309 -11.96 -0.06 -10.63
N GLN A 310 -12.52 -1.25 -10.40
CA GLN A 310 -11.86 -2.51 -10.70
C GLN A 310 -11.70 -2.68 -12.20
N ILE A 311 -10.49 -3.01 -12.66
CA ILE A 311 -10.18 -3.15 -14.08
C ILE A 311 -10.68 -4.47 -14.65
N GLU A 312 -10.52 -5.57 -13.89
CA GLU A 312 -10.91 -6.91 -14.31
C GLU A 312 -11.39 -7.74 -13.11
N PRO A 313 -12.35 -8.65 -13.31
CA PRO A 313 -12.83 -9.50 -12.23
C PRO A 313 -11.76 -10.48 -11.73
N LEU A 314 -11.80 -10.76 -10.42
CA LEU A 314 -10.94 -11.75 -9.80
C LEU A 314 -11.42 -13.17 -10.09
N ASN A 315 -10.49 -14.04 -10.52
CA ASN A 315 -10.77 -15.46 -10.74
C ASN A 315 -10.66 -16.25 -9.42
N PRO A 316 -11.78 -16.80 -8.87
CA PRO A 316 -11.76 -17.53 -7.62
C PRO A 316 -11.39 -19.01 -7.75
N TYR A 317 -11.19 -19.52 -8.97
CA TYR A 317 -10.87 -20.93 -9.26
C TYR A 317 -9.36 -21.21 -9.29
N ARG A 318 -8.61 -20.36 -8.69
CA ARG A 318 -7.19 -20.52 -8.38
C ARG A 318 -6.99 -20.11 -6.92
N LYS A 319 -5.92 -20.58 -6.32
CA LYS A 319 -5.53 -20.16 -4.97
C LYS A 319 -5.46 -18.63 -4.91
N VAL A 320 -6.17 -18.05 -3.95
CA VAL A 320 -6.12 -16.64 -3.60
C VAL A 320 -5.58 -16.55 -2.18
N GLU A 321 -4.48 -15.85 -1.98
CA GLU A 321 -3.92 -15.63 -0.65
C GLU A 321 -4.90 -14.79 0.18
N ALA A 322 -5.07 -15.13 1.46
CA ALA A 322 -6.14 -14.53 2.29
C ALA A 322 -5.91 -13.04 2.55
N GLU A 323 -4.67 -12.61 2.49
CA GLU A 323 -4.26 -11.21 2.56
C GLU A 323 -4.46 -10.43 1.25
N THR A 324 -5.14 -11.03 0.24
CA THR A 324 -5.67 -10.31 -0.93
C THR A 324 -7.00 -9.68 -0.56
N ILE A 325 -7.00 -8.38 -0.31
CA ILE A 325 -8.08 -7.64 0.33
C ILE A 325 -8.42 -6.38 -0.46
N ALA A 326 -9.71 -6.15 -0.74
CA ALA A 326 -10.19 -4.87 -1.23
C ALA A 326 -10.58 -3.95 -0.06
N TRP A 327 -11.20 -4.53 0.96
CA TRP A 327 -11.51 -3.87 2.22
C TRP A 327 -11.57 -4.91 3.36
N GLY A 328 -10.97 -4.57 4.49
CA GLY A 328 -11.02 -5.36 5.71
C GLY A 328 -11.22 -4.47 6.94
N TYR A 329 -11.74 -5.04 8.02
CA TYR A 329 -11.90 -4.32 9.27
C TYR A 329 -11.41 -5.17 10.44
N GLY A 330 -10.56 -4.57 11.29
CA GLY A 330 -10.01 -5.17 12.49
C GLY A 330 -8.83 -6.12 12.26
N LEU A 331 -8.62 -6.55 11.02
CA LEU A 331 -7.66 -7.58 10.65
C LEU A 331 -6.22 -7.08 10.57
N LYS A 332 -5.29 -7.99 10.85
CA LYS A 332 -3.85 -7.79 10.67
C LYS A 332 -3.25 -8.90 9.80
N THR A 333 -2.08 -8.64 9.25
CA THR A 333 -1.28 -9.60 8.50
C THR A 333 0.09 -9.78 9.14
N MET A 334 0.64 -10.97 9.07
CA MET A 334 1.97 -11.30 9.57
C MET A 334 2.60 -12.44 8.75
N PRO A 335 3.94 -12.59 8.77
CA PRO A 335 4.59 -13.73 8.15
C PRO A 335 4.01 -15.05 8.64
N ARG A 336 3.70 -15.96 7.72
CA ARG A 336 3.18 -17.29 8.06
C ARG A 336 4.19 -18.05 8.90
N ARG A 337 3.75 -18.65 9.99
CA ARG A 337 4.62 -19.43 10.91
C ARG A 337 5.30 -20.58 10.17
N GLY A 338 6.62 -20.71 10.35
CA GLY A 338 7.45 -21.80 9.82
C GLY A 338 8.01 -21.53 8.43
N HIS A 339 7.71 -20.40 7.80
CA HIS A 339 8.40 -19.93 6.61
C HIS A 339 9.48 -18.91 6.96
N ASP A 340 10.54 -18.94 6.18
CA ASP A 340 11.71 -18.09 6.35
C ASP A 340 11.33 -16.61 6.29
N THR A 341 12.11 -15.79 6.93
CA THR A 341 11.88 -14.36 7.20
C THR A 341 11.78 -13.45 5.96
N HIS A 342 11.85 -14.00 4.76
CA HIS A 342 11.56 -13.27 3.53
C HIS A 342 10.08 -13.42 3.19
N ALA A 343 9.41 -12.44 3.51
CA ALA A 343 8.00 -12.26 3.83
C ALA A 343 7.00 -12.34 2.66
N THR A 344 7.25 -13.10 1.63
CA THR A 344 6.30 -13.23 0.51
C THR A 344 5.07 -14.09 0.83
N ASN A 345 5.07 -14.80 1.94
CA ASN A 345 3.94 -15.62 2.39
C ASN A 345 3.43 -15.07 3.74
N GLN A 346 2.32 -14.34 3.67
CA GLN A 346 1.65 -13.78 4.82
C GLN A 346 0.49 -14.67 5.27
N THR A 347 -0.12 -14.33 6.38
CA THR A 347 -1.37 -14.89 6.87
C THR A 347 -2.19 -13.79 7.53
N VAL A 348 -3.49 -13.85 7.39
CA VAL A 348 -4.39 -12.97 8.13
C VAL A 348 -4.55 -13.51 9.54
N TYR A 349 -4.41 -12.64 10.53
CA TYR A 349 -4.54 -12.94 11.95
C TYR A 349 -5.27 -11.82 12.69
N ASP A 350 -5.36 -11.92 14.01
CA ASP A 350 -6.14 -11.00 14.87
C ASP A 350 -7.61 -10.92 14.44
N ILE A 351 -8.13 -12.06 14.02
CA ILE A 351 -9.49 -12.20 13.51
C ILE A 351 -10.45 -12.30 14.68
N ASP A 352 -11.33 -11.33 14.84
CA ASP A 352 -12.36 -11.30 15.86
C ASP A 352 -13.76 -11.56 15.27
N GLN A 353 -14.72 -11.75 16.14
CA GLN A 353 -16.11 -11.97 15.73
C GLN A 353 -16.66 -10.75 14.98
N ASP A 354 -17.41 -11.01 13.89
CA ASP A 354 -18.06 -10.02 13.03
C ASP A 354 -17.10 -9.16 12.19
N GLU A 355 -15.82 -9.41 12.26
CA GLU A 355 -14.85 -8.86 11.30
C GLU A 355 -14.99 -9.57 9.94
N PHE A 356 -14.42 -8.96 8.90
CA PHE A 356 -14.60 -9.48 7.55
C PHE A 356 -13.49 -9.08 6.61
N ILE A 357 -13.33 -9.86 5.54
CA ILE A 357 -12.59 -9.52 4.33
C ILE A 357 -13.59 -9.31 3.19
N LEU A 358 -13.48 -8.22 2.48
CA LEU A 358 -14.13 -7.98 1.20
C LEU A 358 -13.14 -8.20 0.07
N ILE A 359 -13.53 -9.04 -0.89
CA ILE A 359 -12.89 -9.19 -2.19
C ILE A 359 -13.88 -8.68 -3.25
N LYS A 360 -13.48 -7.69 -4.04
CA LYS A 360 -14.35 -7.11 -5.06
C LYS A 360 -14.35 -7.91 -6.35
N GLY A 361 -15.50 -7.92 -7.01
CA GLY A 361 -15.69 -8.39 -8.37
C GLY A 361 -15.20 -9.81 -8.64
N VAL A 362 -15.57 -10.76 -7.79
CA VAL A 362 -15.22 -12.19 -7.94
C VAL A 362 -16.08 -12.83 -9.02
N ASP A 363 -15.46 -13.38 -10.09
CA ASP A 363 -16.18 -14.02 -11.21
C ASP A 363 -16.39 -15.52 -10.97
N PHE A 364 -17.57 -15.87 -10.50
CA PHE A 364 -18.01 -17.26 -10.35
C PHE A 364 -18.48 -17.91 -11.68
N GLY A 365 -18.59 -17.16 -12.77
CA GLY A 365 -19.01 -17.62 -14.09
C GLY A 365 -20.32 -18.42 -14.03
N LYS A 366 -20.30 -19.70 -14.48
CA LYS A 366 -21.46 -20.58 -14.46
C LYS A 366 -21.83 -21.11 -13.07
N GLY A 367 -20.99 -20.94 -12.09
CA GLY A 367 -21.24 -21.26 -10.69
C GLY A 367 -20.15 -22.10 -10.03
N ALA A 368 -19.94 -21.84 -8.73
CA ALA A 368 -19.09 -22.63 -7.85
C ALA A 368 -19.92 -23.63 -7.04
N LYS A 369 -19.31 -24.76 -6.64
CA LYS A 369 -19.91 -25.81 -5.84
C LYS A 369 -19.25 -26.03 -4.49
N ALA A 370 -17.99 -25.72 -4.36
CA ALA A 370 -17.26 -25.84 -3.10
C ALA A 370 -16.32 -24.65 -2.88
N PHE A 371 -16.08 -24.39 -1.62
CA PHE A 371 -15.08 -23.43 -1.11
C PHE A 371 -14.08 -24.20 -0.25
N LYS A 372 -12.82 -23.92 -0.43
CA LYS A 372 -11.71 -24.40 0.41
C LYS A 372 -10.95 -23.24 1.00
N ALA A 373 -10.38 -23.45 2.18
CA ALA A 373 -9.44 -22.51 2.80
C ALA A 373 -8.40 -23.27 3.63
N SER A 374 -7.21 -22.68 3.73
CA SER A 374 -6.15 -23.11 4.65
C SER A 374 -6.21 -22.26 5.91
N ALA A 375 -6.43 -22.87 7.05
CA ALA A 375 -6.53 -22.17 8.33
C ALA A 375 -5.82 -22.92 9.45
N SER A 376 -5.34 -22.15 10.47
CA SER A 376 -4.68 -22.66 11.66
C SER A 376 -5.37 -22.18 12.93
N VAL A 377 -5.64 -23.10 13.86
CA VAL A 377 -6.36 -22.84 15.11
C VAL A 377 -5.69 -23.54 16.29
N HIS A 378 -5.39 -22.78 17.33
CA HIS A 378 -4.84 -23.31 18.57
C HIS A 378 -5.90 -23.65 19.61
N LEU A 379 -7.07 -22.98 19.57
CA LEU A 379 -8.15 -23.10 20.54
C LEU A 379 -9.40 -23.69 19.89
N MET A 380 -10.55 -23.06 20.06
CA MET A 380 -11.83 -23.57 19.59
C MET A 380 -12.15 -23.23 18.15
N GLY A 381 -11.57 -22.10 17.65
CA GLY A 381 -11.83 -21.60 16.31
C GLY A 381 -13.18 -20.92 16.15
N GLY A 382 -13.77 -21.06 14.94
CA GLY A 382 -14.99 -20.38 14.57
C GLY A 382 -15.53 -20.87 13.25
N SER A 383 -16.03 -19.94 12.44
CA SER A 383 -16.48 -20.21 11.07
C SER A 383 -16.29 -18.99 10.16
N ILE A 384 -16.21 -19.25 8.87
CA ILE A 384 -16.24 -18.26 7.80
C ILE A 384 -17.59 -18.36 7.11
N GLU A 385 -18.40 -17.31 7.19
CA GLU A 385 -19.63 -17.17 6.40
C GLU A 385 -19.31 -16.46 5.09
N LEU A 386 -19.78 -17.03 3.97
CA LEU A 386 -19.54 -16.53 2.62
C LEU A 386 -20.77 -15.78 2.15
N HIS A 387 -20.71 -14.47 2.03
CA HIS A 387 -21.82 -13.62 1.62
C HIS A 387 -21.52 -12.90 0.32
N LEU A 388 -22.54 -12.65 -0.51
CA LEU A 388 -22.43 -11.90 -1.76
C LEU A 388 -22.94 -10.47 -1.57
N ASP A 389 -22.22 -9.51 -2.18
CA ASP A 389 -22.57 -8.10 -2.38
C ASP A 389 -22.72 -7.26 -1.10
N SER A 390 -22.81 -7.88 0.06
CA SER A 390 -22.74 -7.20 1.36
C SER A 390 -22.44 -8.17 2.49
N LYS A 391 -21.95 -7.67 3.62
CA LYS A 391 -21.69 -8.44 4.86
C LYS A 391 -22.92 -9.23 5.36
N SER A 392 -24.13 -8.75 5.06
CA SER A 392 -25.39 -9.40 5.37
C SER A 392 -26.17 -9.88 4.14
N GLY A 393 -25.53 -9.90 2.98
CA GLY A 393 -26.11 -10.35 1.72
C GLY A 393 -26.40 -11.86 1.68
N PRO A 394 -26.80 -12.39 0.51
CA PRO A 394 -27.07 -13.80 0.36
C PRO A 394 -25.91 -14.68 0.80
N MET A 395 -26.12 -15.52 1.80
CA MET A 395 -25.12 -16.49 2.26
C MET A 395 -25.06 -17.68 1.29
N ILE A 396 -23.90 -17.88 0.66
CA ILE A 396 -23.67 -18.97 -0.31
C ILE A 396 -23.02 -20.20 0.34
N GLY A 397 -22.43 -20.09 1.51
CA GLY A 397 -21.79 -21.18 2.24
C GLY A 397 -21.30 -20.76 3.61
N LYS A 398 -20.94 -21.76 4.43
CA LYS A 398 -20.34 -21.56 5.75
C LYS A 398 -19.30 -22.64 5.99
N LEU A 399 -18.04 -22.22 6.18
CA LEU A 399 -16.93 -23.11 6.51
C LEU A 399 -16.72 -23.12 8.02
N LYS A 400 -16.79 -24.28 8.65
CA LYS A 400 -16.42 -24.45 10.05
C LYS A 400 -14.90 -24.58 10.16
N VAL A 401 -14.30 -23.77 11.01
CA VAL A 401 -12.85 -23.78 11.33
C VAL A 401 -12.69 -24.24 12.77
N GLY A 402 -12.47 -25.56 12.95
CA GLY A 402 -12.30 -26.19 14.25
C GLY A 402 -10.81 -26.30 14.62
N ASN A 403 -10.53 -26.80 15.83
CA ASN A 403 -9.18 -26.94 16.33
C ASN A 403 -8.27 -27.77 15.41
N THR A 404 -7.19 -27.18 14.93
CA THR A 404 -6.19 -27.82 14.07
C THR A 404 -4.88 -28.15 14.80
N LYS A 405 -4.85 -27.96 16.12
CA LYS A 405 -3.63 -28.07 16.97
C LYS A 405 -2.54 -27.07 16.57
N GLY A 406 -2.92 -25.92 16.00
CA GLY A 406 -1.99 -24.89 15.54
C GLY A 406 -1.35 -25.14 14.18
N GLU A 407 -1.76 -26.19 13.48
CA GLU A 407 -1.27 -26.50 12.15
C GLU A 407 -2.20 -25.93 11.06
N TYR A 408 -1.67 -25.49 9.94
CA TYR A 408 -2.48 -25.11 8.80
C TYR A 408 -3.08 -26.37 8.15
N LYS A 409 -4.39 -26.39 8.03
CA LYS A 409 -5.15 -27.47 7.40
C LYS A 409 -6.08 -26.95 6.33
N GLU A 410 -6.17 -27.68 5.23
CA GLU A 410 -7.19 -27.46 4.23
C GLU A 410 -8.56 -27.92 4.76
N LEU A 411 -9.49 -26.99 4.75
CA LEU A 411 -10.88 -27.20 5.17
C LEU A 411 -11.78 -26.89 3.98
N SER A 412 -12.91 -27.55 3.87
CA SER A 412 -13.84 -27.31 2.76
C SER A 412 -15.30 -27.32 3.16
N THR A 413 -16.13 -26.64 2.38
CA THR A 413 -17.56 -26.63 2.50
C THR A 413 -18.23 -26.55 1.13
N SER A 414 -19.46 -27.05 1.01
CA SER A 414 -20.27 -26.86 -0.19
C SER A 414 -20.79 -25.43 -0.28
N VAL A 415 -20.89 -24.89 -1.49
CA VAL A 415 -21.51 -23.58 -1.75
C VAL A 415 -22.66 -23.71 -2.75
N LYS A 416 -23.61 -22.77 -2.67
CA LYS A 416 -24.80 -22.72 -3.54
C LYS A 416 -25.02 -21.28 -4.00
N ASN A 417 -25.58 -21.11 -5.20
CA ASN A 417 -25.97 -19.82 -5.76
C ASN A 417 -24.78 -18.82 -6.00
N ALA A 418 -23.56 -19.31 -6.03
CA ALA A 418 -22.38 -18.51 -6.40
C ALA A 418 -22.22 -18.51 -7.92
N LYS A 419 -22.82 -17.55 -8.64
CA LYS A 419 -22.81 -17.43 -10.12
C LYS A 419 -22.67 -15.98 -10.54
N GLY A 420 -22.00 -15.73 -11.68
CA GLY A 420 -21.77 -14.36 -12.19
C GLY A 420 -20.66 -13.65 -11.42
N VAL A 421 -20.62 -12.33 -11.54
CA VAL A 421 -19.64 -11.48 -10.88
C VAL A 421 -20.28 -10.83 -9.66
N HIS A 422 -19.68 -11.00 -8.49
CA HIS A 422 -20.17 -10.48 -7.21
C HIS A 422 -19.01 -10.02 -6.32
N ASP A 423 -19.28 -9.12 -5.43
CA ASP A 423 -18.41 -8.84 -4.28
C ASP A 423 -18.56 -9.99 -3.27
N LEU A 424 -17.42 -10.54 -2.81
CA LEU A 424 -17.38 -11.64 -1.85
C LEU A 424 -16.97 -11.12 -0.47
N TYR A 425 -17.81 -11.39 0.52
CA TYR A 425 -17.53 -11.13 1.93
C TYR A 425 -17.23 -12.43 2.66
N LEU A 426 -16.03 -12.55 3.22
CA LEU A 426 -15.68 -13.59 4.18
C LEU A 426 -15.93 -13.01 5.57
N VAL A 427 -17.05 -13.37 6.20
CA VAL A 427 -17.46 -12.85 7.52
C VAL A 427 -17.08 -13.86 8.59
N PHE A 428 -16.33 -13.43 9.60
CA PHE A 428 -15.80 -14.29 10.64
C PHE A 428 -16.76 -14.37 11.83
N LYS A 429 -17.03 -15.60 12.30
CA LYS A 429 -17.92 -15.86 13.41
C LYS A 429 -17.24 -16.76 14.44
N GLY A 430 -17.20 -16.29 15.67
CA GLY A 430 -16.80 -17.08 16.83
C GLY A 430 -17.94 -17.93 17.38
N GLY A 431 -17.65 -18.63 18.44
CA GLY A 431 -18.65 -19.33 19.27
C GLY A 431 -18.85 -18.62 20.61
N ASP A 432 -19.74 -19.16 21.45
CA ASP A 432 -20.07 -18.58 22.77
C ASP A 432 -18.85 -18.42 23.69
N PHE A 433 -17.83 -19.25 23.49
CA PHE A 433 -16.64 -19.31 24.35
C PHE A 433 -15.40 -18.65 23.75
N GLN A 434 -15.42 -18.32 22.44
CA GLN A 434 -14.30 -17.66 21.75
C GLN A 434 -14.84 -16.69 20.70
N GLN A 435 -14.58 -15.40 20.93
CA GLN A 435 -15.03 -14.30 20.05
C GLN A 435 -13.85 -13.46 19.56
N ARG A 436 -12.63 -13.74 20.04
CA ARG A 436 -11.39 -13.05 19.65
C ARG A 436 -10.32 -14.04 19.24
N ASN A 437 -9.42 -13.59 18.37
CA ASN A 437 -8.30 -14.40 17.88
C ASN A 437 -8.77 -15.77 17.40
N LEU A 438 -9.77 -15.80 16.53
CA LEU A 438 -10.49 -17.02 16.15
C LEU A 438 -9.58 -18.05 15.49
N PHE A 439 -8.83 -17.62 14.49
CA PHE A 439 -7.91 -18.45 13.71
C PHE A 439 -6.97 -17.59 12.85
N TYR A 440 -5.98 -18.24 12.24
CA TYR A 440 -5.14 -17.71 11.17
C TYR A 440 -5.69 -18.21 9.84
N LEU A 441 -5.78 -17.34 8.82
CA LEU A 441 -6.24 -17.67 7.48
C LEU A 441 -5.13 -17.41 6.47
N ASP A 442 -4.77 -18.45 5.69
CA ASP A 442 -3.62 -18.45 4.80
C ASP A 442 -4.01 -18.21 3.33
N TRP A 443 -4.96 -19.01 2.81
CA TRP A 443 -5.48 -18.87 1.45
C TRP A 443 -6.88 -19.48 1.33
N TRP A 444 -7.54 -19.16 0.21
CA TRP A 444 -8.83 -19.75 -0.14
C TRP A 444 -8.94 -19.97 -1.66
N GLU A 445 -9.84 -20.86 -2.09
CA GLU A 445 -10.21 -21.09 -3.48
C GLU A 445 -11.64 -21.65 -3.60
N PHE A 446 -12.26 -21.47 -4.76
CA PHE A 446 -13.51 -22.14 -5.11
C PHE A 446 -13.26 -23.25 -6.14
N SER A 447 -14.21 -24.21 -6.23
CA SER A 447 -14.20 -25.24 -7.27
C SER A 447 -15.58 -25.38 -7.92
N LYS A 448 -15.56 -25.84 -9.20
CA LYS A 448 -16.76 -26.05 -10.04
C LYS A 448 -17.45 -27.37 -9.74
#